data_e0a2cd2795651631b0474fa1fac3a5cc
#
_entry.id   e0a2cd2795651631b0474fa1fac3a5cc
#
_cell.length_a   1.000
_cell.length_b   1.000
_cell.length_c   1.000
_cell.angle_alpha   90.00
_cell.angle_beta   90.00
_cell.angle_gamma   90.00
#
_symmetry.space_group_name_H-M   'P 1'
#
loop_
_entity.id
_entity.type
_entity.pdbx_description
1 polymer ?
#
loop_
_entity_poly.entity_id
_entity_poly.type
_entity_poly.pdbx_seq_one_letter_code
_entity_poly.pdbx_strand_id
1 'polypeptide(L)'
;TIRFGAAGVGGMYYPFANAYTELMSEEEKGINWKVKSTAGSAANLRLLSDNYIELGIAQADLIDEAYYGKGTFHSGKYSGYKAVASLYPEACQIVVRKDSGIDSPDDLEGKTISIGAEESGTERNARQILEVCGLPDALVDTENLDYTQAADKLEEKKIDAFFCTAGVST
;
A
#
# COMPACT_ATOMS: atom_id res chain seq x y z
N THR A 1 9.01 10.66 21.82
CA THR A 1 7.95 10.60 20.79
C THR A 1 8.06 9.27 20.05
N ILE A 2 6.95 8.57 19.88
CA ILE A 2 6.83 7.39 19.02
C ILE A 2 6.08 7.81 17.75
N ARG A 3 6.71 7.64 16.60
CA ARG A 3 6.16 7.94 15.28
C ARG A 3 5.68 6.64 14.65
N PHE A 4 4.40 6.57 14.33
CA PHE A 4 3.79 5.39 13.73
C PHE A 4 3.50 5.65 12.24
N GLY A 5 4.29 5.04 11.36
CA GLY A 5 4.10 5.08 9.92
C GLY A 5 2.91 4.23 9.51
N ALA A 6 1.93 4.87 8.91
CA ALA A 6 0.73 4.22 8.38
C ALA A 6 0.79 4.17 6.85
N ALA A 7 -0.20 4.71 6.18
CA ALA A 7 -0.26 4.94 4.75
C ALA A 7 -1.15 6.14 4.47
N GLY A 8 -1.68 6.27 3.27
CA GLY A 8 -2.68 7.28 2.93
C GLY A 8 -3.97 7.14 3.76
N VAL A 9 -4.63 8.26 4.00
CA VAL A 9 -5.83 8.33 4.87
C VAL A 9 -7.02 7.53 4.35
N GLY A 10 -7.07 7.23 3.06
CA GLY A 10 -8.13 6.42 2.43
C GLY A 10 -8.00 4.90 2.63
N GLY A 11 -6.90 4.42 3.23
CA GLY A 11 -6.67 3.00 3.50
C GLY A 11 -6.91 2.61 4.95
N MET A 12 -6.78 1.32 5.27
CA MET A 12 -7.03 0.77 6.61
C MET A 12 -5.89 1.02 7.61
N TYR A 13 -4.65 1.22 7.14
CA TYR A 13 -3.50 1.43 8.02
C TYR A 13 -3.63 2.71 8.85
N TYR A 14 -4.15 3.78 8.25
CA TYR A 14 -4.26 5.07 8.92
C TYR A 14 -5.27 5.07 10.08
N PRO A 15 -6.52 4.63 9.90
CA PRO A 15 -7.47 4.53 11.02
C PRO A 15 -7.02 3.53 12.09
N PHE A 16 -6.38 2.40 11.72
CA PHE A 16 -5.81 1.47 12.68
C PHE A 16 -4.73 2.16 13.53
N ALA A 17 -3.75 2.83 12.89
CA ALA A 17 -2.69 3.51 13.59
C ALA A 17 -3.21 4.61 14.53
N ASN A 18 -4.26 5.35 14.12
CA ASN A 18 -4.91 6.34 14.99
C ASN A 18 -5.55 5.69 16.22
N ALA A 19 -6.36 4.65 16.04
CA ALA A 19 -7.00 3.95 17.15
C ALA A 19 -5.97 3.35 18.11
N TYR A 20 -4.89 2.76 17.57
CA TYR A 20 -3.80 2.22 18.38
C TYR A 20 -3.08 3.32 19.18
N THR A 21 -2.73 4.43 18.55
CA THR A 21 -2.02 5.52 19.24
C THR A 21 -2.89 6.24 20.26
N GLU A 22 -4.21 6.34 20.03
CA GLU A 22 -5.16 6.84 21.01
C GLU A 22 -5.19 5.94 22.26
N LEU A 23 -5.38 4.63 22.09
CA LEU A 23 -5.35 3.65 23.18
C LEU A 23 -4.03 3.71 23.96
N MET A 24 -2.90 3.71 23.25
CA MET A 24 -1.59 3.75 23.88
C MET A 24 -1.31 5.08 24.62
N SER A 25 -1.91 6.18 24.16
CA SER A 25 -1.78 7.47 24.85
C SER A 25 -2.55 7.52 26.18
N GLU A 26 -3.60 6.71 26.32
CA GLU A 26 -4.33 6.55 27.58
C GLU A 26 -3.57 5.67 28.56
N GLU A 27 -2.95 4.60 28.10
CA GLU A 27 -2.22 3.62 28.93
C GLU A 27 -0.82 4.11 29.31
N GLU A 28 -0.09 4.68 28.39
CA GLU A 28 1.32 5.07 28.55
C GLU A 28 1.48 6.60 28.62
N LYS A 29 1.07 7.15 29.77
CA LYS A 29 1.19 8.58 30.05
C LYS A 29 2.67 8.99 30.10
N GLY A 30 3.06 9.89 29.25
CA GLY A 30 4.45 10.39 29.14
C GLY A 30 5.12 10.04 27.81
N ILE A 31 4.49 9.21 27.00
CA ILE A 31 4.91 8.97 25.61
C ILE A 31 4.04 9.83 24.68
N ASN A 32 4.70 10.58 23.80
CA ASN A 32 4.02 11.34 22.77
C ASN A 32 3.91 10.48 21.52
N TRP A 33 2.70 10.04 21.20
CA TRP A 33 2.39 9.23 20.02
C TRP A 33 2.02 10.11 18.85
N LYS A 34 2.50 9.77 17.64
CA LYS A 34 2.20 10.52 16.40
C LYS A 34 2.02 9.57 15.23
N VAL A 35 0.84 9.56 14.63
CA VAL A 35 0.61 8.89 13.36
C VAL A 35 1.22 9.71 12.23
N LYS A 36 1.87 9.04 11.29
CA LYS A 36 2.45 9.61 10.08
C LYS A 36 1.76 9.00 8.86
N SER A 37 1.16 9.85 8.03
CA SER A 37 0.78 9.44 6.69
C SER A 37 2.05 9.21 5.87
N THR A 38 2.10 8.09 5.17
CA THR A 38 3.21 7.65 4.31
C THR A 38 2.65 7.10 3.01
N ALA A 39 3.51 6.73 2.08
CA ALA A 39 3.08 6.06 0.86
C ALA A 39 2.61 4.60 1.10
N GLY A 40 3.03 3.97 2.18
CA GLY A 40 2.61 2.61 2.55
C GLY A 40 3.77 1.68 2.90
N SER A 41 3.62 0.39 2.58
CA SER A 41 4.49 -0.68 3.09
C SER A 41 5.97 -0.49 2.79
N ALA A 42 6.34 -0.22 1.53
CA ALA A 42 7.75 -0.08 1.16
C ALA A 42 8.37 1.17 1.79
N ALA A 43 7.65 2.29 1.78
CA ALA A 43 8.09 3.52 2.43
C ALA A 43 8.28 3.31 3.94
N ASN A 44 7.35 2.62 4.62
CA ASN A 44 7.45 2.33 6.05
C ASN A 44 8.68 1.50 6.40
N LEU A 45 9.00 0.49 5.59
CA LEU A 45 10.19 -0.35 5.81
C LEU A 45 11.50 0.43 5.65
N ARG A 46 11.58 1.36 4.68
CA ARG A 46 12.72 2.27 4.56
C ARG A 46 12.82 3.21 5.76
N LEU A 47 11.72 3.84 6.15
CA LEU A 47 11.67 4.77 7.27
C LEU A 47 12.01 4.10 8.62
N LEU A 48 11.58 2.84 8.82
CA LEU A 48 11.97 2.03 9.98
C LEU A 48 13.47 1.72 9.99
N SER A 49 14.01 1.28 8.87
CA SER A 49 15.43 0.96 8.73
C SER A 49 16.32 2.18 8.99
N ASP A 50 15.88 3.35 8.55
CA ASP A 50 16.60 4.62 8.72
C ASP A 50 16.30 5.32 10.05
N ASN A 51 15.52 4.72 10.93
CA ASN A 51 15.10 5.26 12.24
C ASN A 51 14.32 6.58 12.15
N TYR A 52 13.61 6.84 11.05
CA TYR A 52 12.71 7.97 10.92
C TYR A 52 11.36 7.75 11.58
N ILE A 53 10.95 6.50 11.75
CA ILE A 53 9.77 6.09 12.51
C ILE A 53 10.11 4.92 13.44
N GLU A 54 9.36 4.77 14.52
CA GLU A 54 9.58 3.72 15.54
C GLU A 54 8.63 2.54 15.35
N LEU A 55 7.46 2.76 14.75
CA LEU A 55 6.49 1.74 14.39
C LEU A 55 6.03 1.94 12.94
N GLY A 56 5.67 0.87 12.27
CA GLY A 56 5.12 0.91 10.91
C GLY A 56 4.29 -0.31 10.59
N ILE A 57 3.28 -0.15 9.74
CA ILE A 57 2.50 -1.25 9.19
C ILE A 57 3.06 -1.56 7.80
N ALA A 58 3.26 -2.83 7.51
CA ALA A 58 3.74 -3.27 6.21
C ALA A 58 3.20 -4.66 5.87
N GLN A 59 3.05 -4.93 4.59
CA GLN A 59 2.71 -6.25 4.06
C GLN A 59 3.86 -7.23 4.29
N ALA A 60 3.53 -8.49 4.57
CA ALA A 60 4.52 -9.52 4.92
C ALA A 60 5.47 -9.85 3.75
N ASP A 61 5.00 -9.84 2.52
CA ASP A 61 5.81 -10.05 1.31
C ASP A 61 6.88 -8.96 1.14
N LEU A 62 6.52 -7.69 1.37
CA LEU A 62 7.46 -6.58 1.31
C LEU A 62 8.48 -6.59 2.46
N ILE A 63 8.11 -7.11 3.64
CA ILE A 63 9.06 -7.34 4.74
C ILE A 63 10.14 -8.33 4.30
N ASP A 64 9.75 -9.43 3.65
CA ASP A 64 10.69 -10.43 3.10
C ASP A 64 11.58 -9.82 2.01
N GLU A 65 10.99 -9.11 1.05
CA GLU A 65 11.74 -8.43 -0.01
C GLU A 65 12.76 -7.43 0.54
N ALA A 66 12.39 -6.62 1.52
CA ALA A 66 13.27 -5.64 2.14
C ALA A 66 14.44 -6.31 2.88
N TYR A 67 14.16 -7.36 3.64
CA TYR A 67 15.17 -8.08 4.40
C TYR A 67 16.22 -8.74 3.50
N TYR A 68 15.80 -9.33 2.38
CA TYR A 68 16.71 -10.00 1.45
C TYR A 68 17.26 -9.09 0.33
N GLY A 69 16.73 -7.88 0.17
CA GLY A 69 17.11 -6.97 -0.92
C GLY A 69 16.64 -7.48 -2.28
N LYS A 70 15.36 -7.82 -2.38
CA LYS A 70 14.72 -8.37 -3.58
C LYS A 70 13.59 -7.45 -4.07
N GLY A 71 13.06 -7.74 -5.25
CA GLY A 71 11.88 -7.06 -5.79
C GLY A 71 12.00 -5.54 -5.73
N THR A 72 11.09 -4.90 -5.03
CA THR A 72 11.08 -3.44 -4.79
C THR A 72 12.38 -2.93 -4.13
N PHE A 73 13.10 -3.79 -3.41
CA PHE A 73 14.33 -3.44 -2.68
C PHE A 73 15.61 -3.99 -3.33
N HIS A 74 15.61 -4.27 -4.62
CA HIS A 74 16.77 -4.84 -5.33
C HIS A 74 18.05 -3.98 -5.23
N SER A 75 17.93 -2.70 -4.94
CA SER A 75 19.07 -1.77 -4.78
C SER A 75 19.73 -1.85 -3.39
N GLY A 76 19.13 -2.54 -2.43
CA GLY A 76 19.69 -2.65 -1.08
C GLY A 76 18.78 -3.37 -0.10
N LYS A 77 19.37 -3.82 1.00
CA LYS A 77 18.65 -4.45 2.11
C LYS A 77 18.22 -3.40 3.12
N TYR A 78 17.01 -3.56 3.62
CA TYR A 78 16.47 -2.75 4.71
C TYR A 78 16.16 -3.65 5.90
N SER A 79 16.79 -3.38 7.03
CA SER A 79 16.74 -4.22 8.23
C SER A 79 16.87 -3.34 9.48
N GLY A 80 16.99 -3.96 10.65
CA GLY A 80 17.12 -3.23 11.92
C GLY A 80 15.77 -3.06 12.64
N TYR A 81 14.68 -3.54 12.07
CA TYR A 81 13.35 -3.60 12.68
C TYR A 81 12.96 -5.03 13.04
N LYS A 82 11.90 -5.18 13.80
CA LYS A 82 11.34 -6.48 14.21
C LYS A 82 9.83 -6.51 13.98
N ALA A 83 9.30 -7.66 13.58
CA ALA A 83 7.87 -7.90 13.59
C ALA A 83 7.36 -8.00 15.02
N VAL A 84 6.30 -7.27 15.34
CA VAL A 84 5.66 -7.22 16.66
C VAL A 84 4.38 -8.06 16.67
N ALA A 85 3.55 -7.91 15.62
CA ALA A 85 2.27 -8.61 15.49
C ALA A 85 1.89 -8.78 14.04
N SER A 86 1.08 -9.80 13.75
CA SER A 86 0.30 -9.93 12.52
C SER A 86 -1.10 -9.37 12.80
N LEU A 87 -1.59 -8.47 11.94
CA LEU A 87 -2.83 -7.75 12.19
C LEU A 87 -4.03 -8.44 11.51
N TYR A 88 -4.10 -8.39 10.18
CA TYR A 88 -5.21 -8.92 9.40
C TYR A 88 -4.76 -9.30 7.99
N PRO A 89 -5.49 -10.20 7.30
CA PRO A 89 -5.23 -10.47 5.88
C PRO A 89 -5.72 -9.31 5.01
N GLU A 90 -4.98 -9.03 3.96
CA GLU A 90 -5.35 -8.06 2.92
C GLU A 90 -5.61 -8.79 1.61
N ALA A 91 -6.66 -8.40 0.91
CA ALA A 91 -6.97 -8.88 -0.43
C ALA A 91 -6.59 -7.80 -1.46
N CYS A 92 -5.86 -8.20 -2.49
CA CYS A 92 -5.65 -7.34 -3.64
C CYS A 92 -6.89 -7.43 -4.55
N GLN A 93 -7.49 -6.29 -4.83
CA GLN A 93 -8.73 -6.16 -5.59
C GLN A 93 -8.49 -5.25 -6.79
N ILE A 94 -9.15 -5.52 -7.90
CA ILE A 94 -9.20 -4.64 -9.08
C ILE A 94 -10.60 -4.03 -9.12
N VAL A 95 -10.68 -2.73 -8.95
CA VAL A 95 -11.94 -1.98 -8.94
C VAL A 95 -12.16 -1.35 -10.30
N VAL A 96 -13.32 -1.62 -10.89
CA VAL A 96 -13.72 -1.13 -12.21
C VAL A 96 -15.12 -0.53 -12.17
N ARG A 97 -15.45 0.32 -13.13
CA ARG A 97 -16.84 0.74 -13.30
C ARG A 97 -17.68 -0.42 -13.86
N LYS A 98 -18.94 -0.50 -13.45
CA LYS A 98 -19.88 -1.52 -13.93
C LYS A 98 -20.06 -1.51 -15.46
N ASP A 99 -19.88 -0.35 -16.10
CA ASP A 99 -20.03 -0.13 -17.53
C ASP A 99 -18.69 -0.16 -18.30
N SER A 100 -17.61 -0.62 -17.68
CA SER A 100 -16.25 -0.59 -18.27
C SER A 100 -16.01 -1.67 -19.32
N GLY A 101 -16.75 -2.79 -19.25
CA GLY A 101 -16.47 -3.98 -20.06
C GLY A 101 -15.20 -4.72 -19.66
N ILE A 102 -14.70 -4.49 -18.44
CA ILE A 102 -13.56 -5.20 -17.86
C ILE A 102 -14.12 -6.27 -16.92
N ASP A 103 -14.02 -7.52 -17.31
CA ASP A 103 -14.51 -8.68 -16.56
C ASP A 103 -13.36 -9.57 -16.04
N SER A 104 -12.17 -9.39 -16.58
CA SER A 104 -10.95 -10.14 -16.20
C SER A 104 -9.70 -9.26 -16.24
N PRO A 105 -8.58 -9.68 -15.63
CA PRO A 105 -7.31 -8.96 -15.75
C PRO A 105 -6.81 -8.79 -17.18
N ASP A 106 -7.12 -9.71 -18.08
CA ASP A 106 -6.70 -9.64 -19.50
C ASP A 106 -7.35 -8.43 -20.22
N ASP A 107 -8.51 -7.98 -19.76
CA ASP A 107 -9.24 -6.84 -20.34
C ASP A 107 -8.58 -5.48 -19.96
N LEU A 108 -7.54 -5.50 -19.15
CA LEU A 108 -6.76 -4.30 -18.79
C LEU A 108 -5.79 -3.88 -19.90
N GLU A 109 -5.56 -4.70 -20.93
CA GLU A 109 -4.71 -4.32 -22.06
C GLU A 109 -5.23 -3.04 -22.72
N GLY A 110 -4.35 -2.08 -22.91
CA GLY A 110 -4.65 -0.77 -23.50
C GLY A 110 -5.47 0.17 -22.59
N LYS A 111 -5.65 -0.17 -21.32
CA LYS A 111 -6.39 0.66 -20.35
C LYS A 111 -5.46 1.55 -19.55
N THR A 112 -6.03 2.63 -19.01
CA THR A 112 -5.38 3.49 -18.03
C THR A 112 -5.79 3.05 -16.63
N ILE A 113 -4.84 2.62 -15.82
CA ILE A 113 -5.11 2.06 -14.49
C ILE A 113 -4.25 2.70 -13.40
N SER A 114 -4.80 2.84 -12.21
CA SER A 114 -3.99 3.17 -11.03
C SER A 114 -3.48 1.90 -10.37
N ILE A 115 -2.18 1.84 -10.17
CA ILE A 115 -1.50 0.72 -9.49
C ILE A 115 -1.22 0.99 -8.00
N GLY A 116 -1.80 2.04 -7.44
CA GLY A 116 -1.57 2.47 -6.05
C GLY A 116 -0.50 3.56 -5.95
N ALA A 117 -0.37 4.14 -4.77
CA ALA A 117 0.65 5.14 -4.51
C ALA A 117 2.07 4.55 -4.72
N GLU A 118 3.00 5.36 -5.17
CA GLU A 118 4.40 4.97 -5.29
C GLU A 118 4.94 4.49 -3.93
N GLU A 119 5.72 3.41 -3.91
CA GLU A 119 6.23 2.75 -2.70
C GLU A 119 5.14 2.12 -1.78
N SER A 120 3.92 1.96 -2.28
CA SER A 120 2.87 1.22 -1.56
C SER A 120 2.96 -0.30 -1.78
N GLY A 121 2.33 -1.06 -0.87
CA GLY A 121 2.12 -2.49 -1.07
C GLY A 121 1.20 -2.78 -2.26
N THR A 122 0.24 -1.92 -2.51
CA THR A 122 -0.67 -2.02 -3.67
C THR A 122 0.09 -1.93 -4.98
N GLU A 123 1.03 -1.00 -5.11
CA GLU A 123 1.87 -0.90 -6.31
C GLU A 123 2.63 -2.22 -6.56
N ARG A 124 3.23 -2.78 -5.51
CA ARG A 124 3.94 -4.05 -5.63
C ARG A 124 3.03 -5.20 -6.08
N ASN A 125 1.85 -5.33 -5.47
CA ASN A 125 0.90 -6.38 -5.84
C ASN A 125 0.34 -6.19 -7.26
N ALA A 126 0.02 -4.95 -7.65
CA ALA A 126 -0.44 -4.64 -8.99
C ALA A 126 0.59 -5.06 -10.04
N ARG A 127 1.86 -4.69 -9.86
CA ARG A 127 2.93 -5.09 -10.78
C ARG A 127 3.10 -6.61 -10.87
N GLN A 128 3.01 -7.33 -9.74
CA GLN A 128 3.05 -8.80 -9.73
C GLN A 128 1.89 -9.41 -10.52
N ILE A 129 0.67 -8.91 -10.34
CA ILE A 129 -0.51 -9.40 -11.05
C ILE A 129 -0.39 -9.11 -12.54
N LEU A 130 -0.03 -7.89 -12.93
CA LEU A 130 0.17 -7.53 -14.34
C LEU A 130 1.26 -8.38 -15.00
N GLU A 131 2.37 -8.64 -14.30
CA GLU A 131 3.44 -9.52 -14.80
C GLU A 131 2.93 -10.95 -15.04
N VAL A 132 2.19 -11.54 -14.07
CA VAL A 132 1.62 -12.89 -14.19
C VAL A 132 0.59 -12.98 -15.32
N CYS A 133 -0.18 -11.90 -15.55
CA CYS A 133 -1.15 -11.81 -16.66
C CYS A 133 -0.50 -11.50 -18.02
N GLY A 134 0.82 -11.32 -18.07
CA GLY A 134 1.52 -10.98 -19.31
C GLY A 134 1.25 -9.57 -19.82
N LEU A 135 0.93 -8.65 -18.92
CA LEU A 135 0.62 -7.24 -19.19
C LEU A 135 1.75 -6.33 -18.69
N PRO A 136 2.90 -6.27 -19.38
CA PRO A 136 3.97 -5.33 -19.03
C PRO A 136 3.53 -3.89 -19.23
N ASP A 137 4.26 -2.93 -18.64
CA ASP A 137 4.00 -1.48 -18.73
C ASP A 137 3.82 -0.95 -20.16
N ALA A 138 4.31 -1.69 -21.18
CA ALA A 138 4.11 -1.33 -22.58
C ALA A 138 2.68 -1.58 -23.09
N LEU A 139 1.89 -2.41 -22.41
CA LEU A 139 0.53 -2.78 -22.79
C LEU A 139 -0.55 -2.13 -21.91
N VAL A 140 -0.16 -1.47 -20.83
CA VAL A 140 -1.08 -0.84 -19.87
C VAL A 140 -0.53 0.52 -19.49
N ASP A 141 -1.37 1.55 -19.52
CA ASP A 141 -0.98 2.88 -19.05
C ASP A 141 -1.18 2.97 -17.54
N THR A 142 -0.09 3.09 -16.76
CA THR A 142 -0.14 3.02 -15.31
C THR A 142 0.06 4.38 -14.65
N GLU A 143 -0.77 4.69 -13.64
CA GLU A 143 -0.66 5.87 -12.78
C GLU A 143 -0.45 5.45 -11.31
N ASN A 144 0.34 6.24 -10.57
CA ASN A 144 0.48 6.08 -9.12
C ASN A 144 -0.43 7.07 -8.40
N LEU A 145 -1.53 6.58 -7.84
CA LEU A 145 -2.53 7.36 -7.10
C LEU A 145 -2.82 6.70 -5.76
N ASP A 146 -3.16 7.50 -4.75
CA ASP A 146 -3.79 6.98 -3.55
C ASP A 146 -5.24 6.55 -3.83
N TYR A 147 -5.88 5.83 -2.87
CA TYR A 147 -7.21 5.26 -3.11
C TYR A 147 -8.29 6.34 -3.33
N THR A 148 -8.19 7.48 -2.65
CA THR A 148 -9.15 8.59 -2.81
C THR A 148 -9.03 9.19 -4.22
N GLN A 149 -7.81 9.51 -4.63
CA GLN A 149 -7.55 10.03 -5.97
C GLN A 149 -7.95 9.05 -7.07
N ALA A 150 -7.68 7.75 -6.86
CA ALA A 150 -8.05 6.71 -7.80
C ALA A 150 -9.57 6.56 -7.93
N ALA A 151 -10.30 6.57 -6.82
CA ALA A 151 -11.76 6.52 -6.81
C ALA A 151 -12.39 7.72 -7.54
N ASP A 152 -11.90 8.94 -7.24
CA ASP A 152 -12.36 10.17 -7.91
C ASP A 152 -12.11 10.10 -9.42
N LYS A 153 -10.91 9.70 -9.85
CA LYS A 153 -10.58 9.59 -11.27
C LYS A 153 -11.37 8.49 -11.99
N LEU A 154 -11.67 7.38 -11.29
CA LEU A 154 -12.51 6.31 -11.84
C LEU A 154 -13.93 6.80 -12.07
N GLU A 155 -14.53 7.54 -11.09
CA GLU A 155 -15.85 8.14 -11.22
C GLU A 155 -15.90 9.16 -12.37
N GLU A 156 -14.87 10.00 -12.48
CA GLU A 156 -14.70 10.96 -13.56
C GLU A 156 -14.36 10.35 -14.94
N LYS A 157 -14.23 9.02 -15.02
CA LYS A 157 -13.85 8.28 -16.24
C LYS A 157 -12.47 8.67 -16.80
N LYS A 158 -11.56 9.13 -15.95
CA LYS A 158 -10.18 9.48 -16.30
C LYS A 158 -9.24 8.28 -16.24
N ILE A 159 -9.61 7.25 -15.47
CA ILE A 159 -8.97 5.94 -15.47
C ILE A 159 -10.03 4.86 -15.65
N ASP A 160 -9.63 3.66 -16.07
CA ASP A 160 -10.52 2.54 -16.34
C ASP A 160 -10.66 1.60 -15.15
N ALA A 161 -9.59 1.46 -14.37
CA ALA A 161 -9.53 0.60 -13.20
C ALA A 161 -8.54 1.14 -12.16
N PHE A 162 -8.60 0.62 -10.93
CA PHE A 162 -7.54 0.78 -9.97
C PHE A 162 -7.35 -0.46 -9.08
N PHE A 163 -6.11 -0.71 -8.68
CA PHE A 163 -5.77 -1.71 -7.69
C PHE A 163 -5.95 -1.18 -6.27
N CYS A 164 -6.51 -2.02 -5.41
CA CYS A 164 -6.66 -1.75 -3.98
C CYS A 164 -6.27 -3.01 -3.19
N THR A 165 -5.28 -2.89 -2.32
CA THR A 165 -4.88 -3.96 -1.39
C THR A 165 -5.26 -3.52 0.02
N ALA A 166 -6.31 -4.13 0.56
CA ALA A 166 -6.89 -3.76 1.85
C ALA A 166 -7.71 -4.91 2.44
N GLY A 167 -8.31 -4.70 3.60
CA GLY A 167 -9.27 -5.65 4.18
C GLY A 167 -10.49 -5.84 3.26
N VAL A 168 -11.13 -7.01 3.37
CA VAL A 168 -12.24 -7.42 2.47
C VAL A 168 -13.54 -6.62 2.60
N SER A 169 -13.61 -5.62 3.44
CA SER A 169 -14.80 -4.78 3.68
C SER A 169 -14.48 -3.29 3.64
N THR A 170 -13.56 -2.91 2.78
CA THR A 170 -13.22 -1.50 2.54
C THR A 170 -14.11 -0.85 1.51
#